data_c88636105aec9e1520db629df7ab8533
#
_entry.id   c88636105aec9e1520db629df7ab8533
#
_cell.length_a   1.000
_cell.length_b   1.000
_cell.length_c   1.000
_cell.angle_alpha   90.00
_cell.angle_beta   90.00
_cell.angle_gamma   90.00
#
_symmetry.space_group_name_H-M   'P 1'
#
loop_
_entity.id
_entity.type
_entity.pdbx_description
1 polymer ?
#
loop_
_entity_poly.entity_id
_entity_poly.type
_entity_poly.pdbx_seq_one_letter_code
_entity_poly.pdbx_strand_id
1 'polypeptide(L)'
;EAAVYVVRSGGEVRCAKVYKDMAHRSFQKRVQYQEGRKSRGSRESRAVATGSRYGRRQQETEWKNAEVDALYQLRAAGVRVPEPHGFFHGVLVMELVTDAAGFSAPRLGEVELTPEQAREFHTVLVRQVVRMLCCGLVHGDLSAYNVLVGPDGPVLIDFPQVVSAAGNNAARTMLLRDVNNLTATLG
;
A
#
# COMPACT_ATOMS: atom_id res chain seq x y z
N GLU A 1 -9.83 5.61 6.29
CA GLU A 1 -8.47 6.00 6.75
C GLU A 1 -8.04 5.07 7.88
N ALA A 2 -6.74 4.78 7.93
CA ALA A 2 -6.11 4.07 9.03
C ALA A 2 -5.37 5.07 9.93
N ALA A 3 -5.28 4.75 11.21
CA ALA A 3 -4.38 5.43 12.13
C ALA A 3 -3.13 4.57 12.34
N VAL A 4 -1.97 5.21 12.36
CA VAL A 4 -0.68 4.54 12.51
C VAL A 4 -0.09 4.91 13.87
N TYR A 5 0.34 3.89 14.61
CA TYR A 5 0.90 4.04 15.96
C TYR A 5 2.24 3.32 16.04
N VAL A 6 3.17 3.92 16.79
CA VAL A 6 4.38 3.21 17.24
C VAL A 6 4.02 2.43 18.49
N VAL A 7 4.29 1.13 18.49
CA VAL A 7 3.96 0.21 19.59
C VAL A 7 5.22 -0.52 20.05
N ARG A 8 5.25 -0.89 21.34
CA ARG A 8 6.32 -1.71 21.92
C ARG A 8 5.76 -3.04 22.39
N SER A 9 6.41 -4.13 22.00
CA SER A 9 6.06 -5.48 22.42
C SER A 9 7.33 -6.32 22.60
N GLY A 10 7.54 -6.90 23.79
CA GLY A 10 8.69 -7.76 24.06
C GLY A 10 10.06 -7.09 23.90
N GLY A 11 10.15 -5.76 24.09
CA GLY A 11 11.40 -4.99 23.88
C GLY A 11 11.61 -4.48 22.47
N GLU A 12 10.81 -4.91 21.50
CA GLU A 12 10.86 -4.46 20.12
C GLU A 12 9.88 -3.31 19.86
N VAL A 13 10.29 -2.39 18.99
CA VAL A 13 9.46 -1.27 18.53
C VAL A 13 8.92 -1.62 17.14
N ARG A 14 7.61 -1.50 16.96
CA ARG A 14 6.90 -1.85 15.74
C ARG A 14 5.90 -0.77 15.34
N CYS A 15 5.39 -0.86 14.14
CA CYS A 15 4.31 -0.04 13.63
C CYS A 15 2.99 -0.83 13.68
N ALA A 16 1.93 -0.21 14.23
CA ALA A 16 0.57 -0.75 14.23
C ALA A 16 -0.33 0.15 13.37
N LYS A 17 -0.85 -0.37 12.26
CA LYS A 17 -1.83 0.30 11.40
C LYS A 17 -3.23 -0.18 11.79
N VAL A 18 -3.99 0.73 12.41
CA VAL A 18 -5.36 0.47 12.89
C VAL A 18 -6.35 0.97 11.85
N TYR A 19 -7.12 0.07 11.25
CA TYR A 19 -8.11 0.43 10.25
C TYR A 19 -9.39 0.91 10.91
N LYS A 20 -9.78 2.16 10.63
CA LYS A 20 -11.06 2.73 11.09
C LYS A 20 -12.23 2.18 10.29
N ASP A 21 -13.40 2.05 10.92
CA ASP A 21 -14.63 1.67 10.22
C ASP A 21 -15.01 2.70 9.16
N MET A 22 -15.30 2.22 7.94
CA MET A 22 -15.44 3.01 6.73
C MET A 22 -16.83 3.66 6.56
N ALA A 23 -17.46 4.21 7.62
CA ALA A 23 -18.77 4.84 7.51
C ALA A 23 -18.82 6.06 6.54
N HIS A 24 -17.68 6.65 6.13
CA HIS A 24 -17.62 7.97 5.48
C HIS A 24 -16.76 8.10 4.21
N ARG A 25 -16.49 7.03 3.45
CA ARG A 25 -15.72 7.18 2.18
C ARG A 25 -16.61 7.45 0.96
N SER A 26 -16.18 8.37 0.07
CA SER A 26 -16.92 8.75 -1.14
C SER A 26 -17.03 7.62 -2.17
N PHE A 27 -18.20 7.47 -2.76
CA PHE A 27 -18.64 6.35 -3.62
C PHE A 27 -17.89 6.26 -4.96
N GLN A 28 -17.40 7.35 -5.52
CA GLN A 28 -16.91 7.41 -6.91
C GLN A 28 -15.53 6.77 -7.14
N LYS A 29 -14.62 6.80 -6.15
CA LYS A 29 -13.30 6.16 -6.29
C LYS A 29 -13.34 4.65 -6.06
N ARG A 30 -14.42 4.10 -5.48
CA ARG A 30 -14.54 2.68 -5.12
C ARG A 30 -14.64 1.73 -6.32
N VAL A 31 -15.38 2.09 -7.35
CA VAL A 31 -15.68 1.22 -8.49
C VAL A 31 -14.39 0.86 -9.25
N GLN A 32 -13.50 1.81 -9.44
CA GLN A 32 -12.28 1.66 -10.23
C GLN A 32 -11.26 0.69 -9.59
N TYR A 33 -11.23 0.61 -8.24
CA TYR A 33 -10.30 -0.26 -7.51
C TYR A 33 -10.88 -1.65 -7.19
N GLN A 34 -12.18 -1.86 -7.39
CA GLN A 34 -12.85 -3.14 -7.13
C GLN A 34 -12.86 -4.07 -8.34
N GLU A 35 -12.63 -3.55 -9.53
CA GLU A 35 -12.59 -4.34 -10.75
C GLU A 35 -11.48 -5.40 -10.67
N GLY A 36 -11.83 -6.66 -10.96
CA GLY A 36 -10.91 -7.80 -10.88
C GLY A 36 -10.81 -8.49 -9.53
N ARG A 37 -11.44 -7.97 -8.45
CA ARG A 37 -11.52 -8.65 -7.16
C ARG A 37 -12.73 -9.60 -7.15
N LYS A 38 -12.48 -10.92 -7.01
CA LYS A 38 -13.54 -11.93 -6.98
C LYS A 38 -14.28 -11.92 -5.65
N SER A 39 -15.58 -11.61 -5.63
CA SER A 39 -16.45 -11.89 -4.48
C SER A 39 -16.86 -13.37 -4.48
N ARG A 40 -16.80 -14.03 -3.33
CA ARG A 40 -16.97 -15.48 -3.16
C ARG A 40 -18.43 -15.97 -3.10
N GLY A 41 -19.42 -15.24 -3.59
CA GLY A 41 -20.80 -15.74 -3.61
C GLY A 41 -21.83 -14.79 -4.22
N SER A 42 -22.88 -15.33 -4.83
CA SER A 42 -23.93 -14.55 -5.52
C SER A 42 -24.82 -13.71 -4.56
N ARG A 43 -24.94 -14.11 -3.28
CA ARG A 43 -25.63 -13.33 -2.23
C ARG A 43 -24.79 -12.16 -1.75
N GLU A 44 -23.48 -12.36 -1.57
CA GLU A 44 -22.52 -11.34 -1.16
C GLU A 44 -22.38 -10.27 -2.25
N SER A 45 -22.24 -10.66 -3.51
CA SER A 45 -22.20 -9.73 -4.65
C SER A 45 -23.45 -8.84 -4.74
N ARG A 46 -24.64 -9.37 -4.47
CA ARG A 46 -25.89 -8.59 -4.43
C ARG A 46 -25.95 -7.64 -3.23
N ALA A 47 -25.51 -8.07 -2.04
CA ALA A 47 -25.47 -7.23 -0.84
C ALA A 47 -24.49 -6.07 -0.98
N VAL A 48 -23.35 -6.29 -1.64
CA VAL A 48 -22.37 -5.27 -1.99
C VAL A 48 -22.95 -4.27 -3.00
N ALA A 49 -23.63 -4.77 -4.07
CA ALA A 49 -24.24 -3.93 -5.11
C ALA A 49 -25.37 -3.03 -4.56
N THR A 50 -26.13 -3.50 -3.56
CA THR A 50 -27.22 -2.73 -2.94
C THR A 50 -26.75 -1.75 -1.84
N GLY A 51 -25.45 -1.73 -1.50
CA GLY A 51 -24.87 -0.84 -0.49
C GLY A 51 -25.42 -1.06 0.94
N SER A 52 -25.94 -2.26 1.24
CA SER A 52 -26.44 -2.62 2.56
C SER A 52 -25.35 -2.52 3.64
N ARG A 53 -25.75 -2.39 4.93
CA ARG A 53 -24.77 -2.39 6.06
C ARG A 53 -23.89 -3.64 6.05
N TYR A 54 -24.47 -4.79 5.72
CA TYR A 54 -23.73 -6.05 5.59
C TYR A 54 -22.77 -6.01 4.40
N GLY A 55 -23.21 -5.60 3.23
CA GLY A 55 -22.36 -5.46 2.04
C GLY A 55 -21.20 -4.49 2.23
N ARG A 56 -21.40 -3.38 2.96
CA ARG A 56 -20.33 -2.44 3.31
C ARG A 56 -19.29 -3.06 4.23
N ARG A 57 -19.70 -3.80 5.28
CA ARG A 57 -18.76 -4.50 6.19
C ARG A 57 -17.97 -5.59 5.46
N GLN A 58 -18.64 -6.38 4.61
CA GLN A 58 -17.99 -7.41 3.82
C GLN A 58 -16.91 -6.82 2.90
N GLN A 59 -17.27 -5.77 2.18
CA GLN A 59 -16.38 -5.03 1.28
C GLN A 59 -15.18 -4.42 2.01
N GLU A 60 -15.38 -3.92 3.24
CA GLU A 60 -14.34 -3.39 4.09
C GLU A 60 -13.36 -4.47 4.55
N THR A 61 -13.86 -5.64 4.94
CA THR A 61 -13.05 -6.80 5.33
C THR A 61 -12.21 -7.30 4.15
N GLU A 62 -12.81 -7.44 2.96
CA GLU A 62 -12.10 -7.83 1.74
C GLU A 62 -11.00 -6.83 1.35
N TRP A 63 -11.21 -5.55 1.61
CA TRP A 63 -10.27 -4.50 1.29
C TRP A 63 -9.07 -4.46 2.24
N LYS A 64 -9.32 -4.59 3.54
CA LYS A 64 -8.27 -4.73 4.57
C LYS A 64 -7.42 -5.99 4.31
N ASN A 65 -8.06 -7.10 3.98
CA ASN A 65 -7.36 -8.34 3.64
C ASN A 65 -6.52 -8.20 2.37
N ALA A 66 -7.01 -7.52 1.34
CA ALA A 66 -6.27 -7.32 0.09
C ALA A 66 -5.00 -6.47 0.27
N GLU A 67 -5.02 -5.44 1.13
CA GLU A 67 -3.83 -4.67 1.47
C GLU A 67 -2.81 -5.52 2.23
N VAL A 68 -3.29 -6.29 3.21
CA VAL A 68 -2.44 -7.19 4.01
C VAL A 68 -1.84 -8.29 3.12
N ASP A 69 -2.66 -8.95 2.31
CA ASP A 69 -2.23 -10.01 1.39
C ASP A 69 -1.18 -9.48 0.39
N ALA A 70 -1.42 -8.27 -0.15
CA ALA A 70 -0.46 -7.62 -1.05
C ALA A 70 0.88 -7.34 -0.35
N LEU A 71 0.86 -6.88 0.90
CA LEU A 71 2.09 -6.61 1.67
C LEU A 71 2.92 -7.89 1.85
N TYR A 72 2.30 -9.01 2.22
CA TYR A 72 2.97 -10.31 2.34
C TYR A 72 3.51 -10.80 0.98
N GLN A 73 2.71 -10.68 -0.08
CA GLN A 73 3.11 -11.10 -1.43
C GLN A 73 4.29 -10.28 -1.94
N LEU A 74 4.27 -8.96 -1.78
CA LEU A 74 5.33 -8.06 -2.19
C LEU A 74 6.62 -8.31 -1.40
N ARG A 75 6.52 -8.52 -0.09
CA ARG A 75 7.66 -8.85 0.75
C ARG A 75 8.33 -10.17 0.31
N ALA A 76 7.53 -11.20 0.05
CA ALA A 76 8.00 -12.50 -0.44
C ALA A 76 8.69 -12.42 -1.82
N ALA A 77 8.28 -11.46 -2.66
CA ALA A 77 8.86 -11.21 -3.97
C ALA A 77 10.11 -10.30 -3.94
N GLY A 78 10.57 -9.91 -2.75
CA GLY A 78 11.74 -9.05 -2.58
C GLY A 78 11.50 -7.58 -2.91
N VAL A 79 10.24 -7.13 -2.92
CA VAL A 79 9.92 -5.69 -2.92
C VAL A 79 10.21 -5.14 -1.54
N ARG A 80 10.90 -4.02 -1.45
CA ARG A 80 11.19 -3.38 -0.15
C ARG A 80 9.93 -2.67 0.36
N VAL A 81 9.24 -3.35 1.22
CA VAL A 81 8.06 -2.91 1.96
C VAL A 81 8.27 -3.17 3.44
N PRO A 82 7.55 -2.53 4.37
CA PRO A 82 7.62 -2.88 5.79
C PRO A 82 7.34 -4.36 6.01
N GLU A 83 8.15 -5.04 6.81
CA GLU A 83 7.97 -6.46 7.12
C GLU A 83 6.68 -6.66 7.93
N PRO A 84 5.69 -7.42 7.40
CA PRO A 84 4.47 -7.71 8.14
C PRO A 84 4.72 -8.76 9.22
N HIS A 85 4.29 -8.46 10.45
CA HIS A 85 4.41 -9.38 11.59
C HIS A 85 3.09 -10.06 11.97
N GLY A 86 1.95 -9.51 11.55
CA GLY A 86 0.66 -10.12 11.76
C GLY A 86 -0.51 -9.15 11.55
N PHE A 87 -1.70 -9.74 11.35
CA PHE A 87 -2.94 -9.00 11.24
C PHE A 87 -3.97 -9.56 12.22
N PHE A 88 -4.36 -8.77 13.23
CA PHE A 88 -5.23 -9.20 14.32
C PHE A 88 -6.31 -8.16 14.57
N HIS A 89 -7.58 -8.57 14.55
CA HIS A 89 -8.73 -7.70 14.90
C HIS A 89 -8.74 -6.33 14.18
N GLY A 90 -8.34 -6.30 12.91
CA GLY A 90 -8.30 -5.05 12.14
C GLY A 90 -7.06 -4.18 12.40
N VAL A 91 -6.05 -4.73 13.05
CA VAL A 91 -4.75 -4.09 13.28
C VAL A 91 -3.67 -4.85 12.54
N LEU A 92 -2.98 -4.19 11.62
CA LEU A 92 -1.78 -4.70 10.97
C LEU A 92 -0.55 -4.27 11.78
N VAL A 93 0.18 -5.26 12.29
CA VAL A 93 1.47 -5.05 12.95
C VAL A 93 2.57 -5.32 11.94
N MET A 94 3.48 -4.38 11.78
CA MET A 94 4.57 -4.44 10.81
C MET A 94 5.82 -3.72 11.30
N GLU A 95 6.90 -3.83 10.56
CA GLU A 95 8.15 -3.11 10.78
C GLU A 95 7.89 -1.62 10.95
N LEU A 96 8.49 -1.01 11.99
CA LEU A 96 8.68 0.43 12.03
C LEU A 96 9.92 0.75 11.20
N VAL A 97 9.72 1.29 10.00
CA VAL A 97 10.84 1.77 9.19
C VAL A 97 11.46 2.98 9.88
N THR A 98 12.74 2.91 10.15
CA THR A 98 13.49 3.98 10.83
C THR A 98 14.51 4.61 9.89
N ASP A 99 14.94 5.81 10.21
CA ASP A 99 16.13 6.44 9.63
C ASP A 99 17.44 5.89 10.27
N ALA A 100 18.57 6.42 9.84
CA ALA A 100 19.89 6.02 10.37
C ALA A 100 20.09 6.38 11.86
N ALA A 101 19.30 7.30 12.40
CA ALA A 101 19.34 7.69 13.82
C ALA A 101 18.38 6.88 14.69
N GLY A 102 17.57 5.98 14.08
CA GLY A 102 16.58 5.15 14.76
C GLY A 102 15.22 5.82 15.01
N PHE A 103 14.98 7.00 14.46
CA PHE A 103 13.67 7.64 14.45
C PHE A 103 12.82 7.12 13.30
N SER A 104 11.50 7.33 13.35
CA SER A 104 10.62 6.99 12.22
C SER A 104 11.12 7.63 10.94
N ALA A 105 11.32 6.82 9.90
CA ALA A 105 11.84 7.28 8.62
C ALA A 105 10.93 8.35 7.99
N PRO A 106 11.49 9.44 7.46
CA PRO A 106 10.74 10.49 6.77
C PRO A 106 10.18 9.97 5.44
N ARG A 107 9.18 10.65 4.92
CA ARG A 107 8.68 10.41 3.57
C ARG A 107 9.63 11.03 2.54
N LEU A 108 9.67 10.43 1.36
CA LEU A 108 10.50 10.94 0.26
C LEU A 108 10.17 12.40 -0.09
N GLY A 109 8.91 12.80 0.00
CA GLY A 109 8.49 14.20 -0.25
C GLY A 109 8.88 15.18 0.86
N GLU A 110 9.43 14.71 1.97
CA GLU A 110 9.87 15.52 3.12
C GLU A 110 11.40 15.65 3.20
N VAL A 111 12.13 15.02 2.26
CA VAL A 111 13.61 14.94 2.26
C VAL A 111 14.17 15.69 1.06
N GLU A 112 15.17 16.52 1.29
CA GLU A 112 15.97 17.10 0.22
C GLU A 112 17.04 16.08 -0.21
N LEU A 113 17.06 15.71 -1.49
CA LEU A 113 18.01 14.80 -2.08
C LEU A 113 19.01 15.55 -2.96
N THR A 114 20.27 15.08 -2.97
CA THR A 114 21.19 15.51 -4.03
C THR A 114 20.75 14.92 -5.38
N PRO A 115 21.18 15.50 -6.53
CA PRO A 115 20.88 14.93 -7.84
C PRO A 115 21.36 13.49 -8.01
N GLU A 116 22.43 13.09 -7.34
CA GLU A 116 22.96 11.73 -7.36
C GLU A 116 22.01 10.78 -6.61
N GLN A 117 21.60 11.17 -5.39
CA GLN A 117 20.65 10.41 -4.58
C GLN A 117 19.28 10.28 -5.28
N ALA A 118 18.80 11.35 -5.92
CA ALA A 118 17.56 11.32 -6.67
C ALA A 118 17.61 10.29 -7.81
N ARG A 119 18.70 10.25 -8.59
CA ARG A 119 18.91 9.26 -9.66
C ARG A 119 19.01 7.82 -9.13
N GLU A 120 19.71 7.63 -8.01
CA GLU A 120 19.80 6.32 -7.36
C GLU A 120 18.44 5.85 -6.88
N PHE A 121 17.70 6.67 -6.16
CA PHE A 121 16.36 6.38 -5.67
C PHE A 121 15.38 6.09 -6.81
N HIS A 122 15.42 6.89 -7.88
CA HIS A 122 14.63 6.63 -9.08
C HIS A 122 14.91 5.22 -9.64
N THR A 123 16.18 4.88 -9.80
CA THR A 123 16.59 3.56 -10.31
C THR A 123 16.09 2.42 -9.41
N VAL A 124 16.22 2.58 -8.09
CA VAL A 124 15.75 1.58 -7.12
C VAL A 124 14.22 1.45 -7.18
N LEU A 125 13.49 2.56 -7.17
CA LEU A 125 12.03 2.57 -7.19
C LEU A 125 11.45 1.99 -8.48
N VAL A 126 12.03 2.28 -9.64
CA VAL A 126 11.65 1.65 -10.91
C VAL A 126 11.82 0.12 -10.83
N ARG A 127 12.91 -0.37 -10.26
CA ARG A 127 13.10 -1.83 -10.05
C ARG A 127 12.04 -2.42 -9.11
N GLN A 128 11.65 -1.69 -8.06
CA GLN A 128 10.57 -2.14 -7.17
C GLN A 128 9.23 -2.22 -7.91
N VAL A 129 8.89 -1.21 -8.72
CA VAL A 129 7.68 -1.22 -9.56
C VAL A 129 7.68 -2.40 -10.54
N VAL A 130 8.82 -2.71 -11.17
CA VAL A 130 8.94 -3.89 -12.04
C VAL A 130 8.71 -5.18 -11.26
N ARG A 131 9.28 -5.33 -10.06
CA ARG A 131 9.03 -6.50 -9.20
C ARG A 131 7.55 -6.63 -8.81
N MET A 132 6.88 -5.51 -8.49
CA MET A 132 5.44 -5.49 -8.23
C MET A 132 4.66 -6.00 -9.45
N LEU A 133 4.99 -5.55 -10.66
CA LEU A 133 4.37 -6.03 -11.90
C LEU A 133 4.61 -7.52 -12.13
N CYS A 134 5.82 -8.03 -11.83
CA CYS A 134 6.12 -9.47 -11.90
C CYS A 134 5.25 -10.29 -10.93
N CYS A 135 4.82 -9.69 -9.81
CA CYS A 135 3.83 -10.29 -8.90
C CYS A 135 2.39 -10.11 -9.37
N GLY A 136 2.15 -9.46 -10.51
CA GLY A 136 0.82 -9.16 -11.01
C GLY A 136 0.11 -8.03 -10.26
N LEU A 137 0.84 -7.13 -9.59
CA LEU A 137 0.29 -6.05 -8.79
C LEU A 137 0.72 -4.67 -9.31
N VAL A 138 -0.17 -3.69 -9.16
CA VAL A 138 0.08 -2.26 -9.37
C VAL A 138 -0.30 -1.54 -8.08
N HIS A 139 0.54 -0.60 -7.62
CA HIS A 139 0.31 0.16 -6.38
C HIS A 139 -0.99 0.96 -6.45
N GLY A 140 -1.19 1.69 -7.53
CA GLY A 140 -2.40 2.44 -7.81
C GLY A 140 -2.49 3.80 -7.12
N ASP A 141 -1.50 4.17 -6.32
CA ASP A 141 -1.39 5.49 -5.66
C ASP A 141 0.05 5.81 -5.25
N LEU A 142 1.03 5.37 -6.03
CA LEU A 142 2.44 5.59 -5.72
C LEU A 142 2.80 7.07 -5.94
N SER A 143 3.40 7.65 -4.91
CA SER A 143 3.85 9.03 -4.89
C SER A 143 4.97 9.20 -3.85
N ALA A 144 5.62 10.35 -3.81
CA ALA A 144 6.63 10.67 -2.81
C ALA A 144 6.12 10.55 -1.34
N TYR A 145 4.81 10.61 -1.12
CA TYR A 145 4.19 10.45 0.20
C TYR A 145 4.02 8.98 0.61
N ASN A 146 4.08 8.06 -0.34
CA ASN A 146 3.95 6.62 -0.13
C ASN A 146 5.29 5.88 -0.26
N VAL A 147 6.39 6.62 -0.08
CA VAL A 147 7.76 6.12 0.00
C VAL A 147 8.42 6.68 1.25
N LEU A 148 8.95 5.82 2.12
CA LEU A 148 9.81 6.21 3.24
C LEU A 148 11.28 6.12 2.84
N VAL A 149 12.11 6.96 3.44
CA VAL A 149 13.57 6.96 3.24
C VAL A 149 14.24 6.29 4.44
N GLY A 150 14.49 4.99 4.30
CA GLY A 150 15.25 4.21 5.30
C GLY A 150 16.75 4.28 5.05
N PRO A 151 17.57 3.72 5.97
CA PRO A 151 19.03 3.75 5.87
C PRO A 151 19.57 2.95 4.67
N ASP A 152 18.83 1.92 4.24
CA ASP A 152 19.18 1.06 3.09
C ASP A 152 18.47 1.49 1.80
N GLY A 153 17.82 2.66 1.79
CA GLY A 153 17.14 3.21 0.64
C GLY A 153 15.60 3.30 0.76
N PRO A 154 14.89 3.53 -0.36
CA PRO A 154 13.46 3.78 -0.35
C PRO A 154 12.63 2.52 -0.04
N VAL A 155 11.60 2.70 0.76
CA VAL A 155 10.64 1.67 1.23
C VAL A 155 9.24 2.06 0.80
N LEU A 156 8.57 1.20 0.02
CA LEU A 156 7.18 1.43 -0.43
C LEU A 156 6.20 1.13 0.70
N ILE A 157 5.23 2.03 0.88
CA ILE A 157 4.20 1.90 1.92
C ILE A 157 2.82 2.21 1.35
N ASP A 158 1.79 1.84 2.12
CA ASP A 158 0.38 2.23 1.91
C ASP A 158 -0.24 1.65 0.64
N PHE A 159 -0.67 0.38 0.71
CA PHE A 159 -1.22 -0.42 -0.40
C PHE A 159 -2.77 -0.53 -0.44
N PRO A 160 -3.57 0.43 0.08
CA PRO A 160 -5.02 0.28 0.08
C PRO A 160 -5.63 0.32 -1.33
N GLN A 161 -4.90 0.84 -2.30
CA GLN A 161 -5.34 0.99 -3.68
C GLN A 161 -4.68 -0.03 -4.62
N VAL A 162 -3.94 -0.99 -4.08
CA VAL A 162 -3.30 -2.04 -4.88
C VAL A 162 -4.33 -2.81 -5.70
N VAL A 163 -4.01 -3.03 -6.98
CA VAL A 163 -4.88 -3.74 -7.93
C VAL A 163 -4.12 -4.82 -8.68
N SER A 164 -4.87 -5.83 -9.18
CA SER A 164 -4.32 -6.82 -10.10
C SER A 164 -3.98 -6.17 -11.44
N ALA A 165 -2.75 -6.33 -11.89
CA ALA A 165 -2.28 -5.80 -13.17
C ALA A 165 -3.05 -6.38 -14.37
N ALA A 166 -3.45 -7.66 -14.29
CA ALA A 166 -4.20 -8.35 -15.36
C ALA A 166 -5.72 -8.29 -15.17
N GLY A 167 -6.19 -8.18 -13.92
CA GLY A 167 -7.61 -8.26 -13.59
C GLY A 167 -8.33 -6.92 -13.48
N ASN A 168 -7.62 -5.79 -13.59
CA ASN A 168 -8.21 -4.46 -13.48
C ASN A 168 -7.98 -3.65 -14.76
N ASN A 169 -9.05 -3.21 -15.42
CA ASN A 169 -8.98 -2.47 -16.68
C ASN A 169 -8.28 -1.10 -16.53
N ALA A 170 -8.29 -0.51 -15.34
CA ALA A 170 -7.62 0.75 -15.05
C ALA A 170 -6.14 0.58 -14.64
N ALA A 171 -5.63 -0.65 -14.47
CA ALA A 171 -4.28 -0.92 -13.97
C ALA A 171 -3.19 -0.21 -14.78
N ARG A 172 -3.31 -0.20 -16.13
CA ARG A 172 -2.36 0.50 -17.01
C ARG A 172 -2.33 2.00 -16.72
N THR A 173 -3.48 2.62 -16.58
CA THR A 173 -3.58 4.08 -16.31
C THR A 173 -3.02 4.41 -14.93
N MET A 174 -3.30 3.55 -13.93
CA MET A 174 -2.76 3.69 -12.58
C MET A 174 -1.23 3.57 -12.57
N LEU A 175 -0.68 2.55 -13.25
CA LEU A 175 0.76 2.37 -13.38
C LEU A 175 1.44 3.58 -14.02
N LEU A 176 0.89 4.10 -15.12
CA LEU A 176 1.44 5.28 -15.78
C LEU A 176 1.45 6.50 -14.84
N ARG A 177 0.38 6.70 -14.07
CA ARG A 177 0.31 7.75 -13.07
C ARG A 177 1.37 7.56 -11.98
N ASP A 178 1.51 6.34 -11.45
CA ASP A 178 2.48 5.99 -10.43
C ASP A 178 3.91 6.29 -10.89
N VAL A 179 4.28 5.87 -12.11
CA VAL A 179 5.60 6.14 -12.70
C VAL A 179 5.81 7.63 -12.94
N ASN A 180 4.82 8.34 -13.48
CA ASN A 180 4.92 9.77 -13.72
C ASN A 180 5.11 10.57 -12.41
N ASN A 181 4.43 10.18 -11.33
CA ASN A 181 4.59 10.78 -10.01
C ASN A 181 6.03 10.63 -9.49
N LEU A 182 6.63 9.45 -9.63
CA LEU A 182 8.02 9.21 -9.24
C LEU A 182 8.99 10.03 -10.11
N THR A 183 8.79 10.04 -11.42
CA THR A 183 9.65 10.83 -12.33
C THR A 183 9.54 12.32 -12.04
N ALA A 184 8.36 12.85 -11.77
CA ALA A 184 8.17 14.26 -11.42
C ALA A 184 8.85 14.65 -10.09
N THR A 185 9.03 13.68 -9.18
CA THR A 185 9.66 13.92 -7.87
C THR A 185 11.19 13.80 -7.94
N LEU A 186 11.73 12.89 -8.78
CA LEU A 186 13.13 12.47 -8.77
C LEU A 186 13.86 12.75 -10.09
N GLY A 187 13.15 13.25 -11.11
CA GLY A 187 13.67 13.49 -12.47
C GLY A 187 14.28 14.85 -12.74
#